data_ec0a375c5cc1c57ccd116061fc2c554f
#
_entry.id   ec0a375c5cc1c57ccd116061fc2c554f
#
_cell.length_a   1.000
_cell.length_b   1.000
_cell.length_c   1.000
_cell.angle_alpha   90.00
_cell.angle_beta   90.00
_cell.angle_gamma   90.00
#
_symmetry.space_group_name_H-M   'P 1'
#
loop_
_entity.id
_entity.type
_entity.pdbx_description
1 polymer ?
#
loop_
_entity_poly.entity_id
_entity_poly.type
_entity_poly.pdbx_seq_one_letter_code
_entity_poly.pdbx_strand_id
1 'polypeptide(L)'
;MSAPGQERHPPLAVAEGIPPHVIVLMGVSGSGKTSVAEGLHNLLGWPFQEGDLLHPEANVEKMAAGIPLTDEDRLPWLGLCHDWIAERLADGGGGILTCSALKRSYRDILRGASRRVTFIYLDVPKTMLETRLARRQGHYMPPSLLPSQLAT
;
A
#
# COMPACT_ATOMS: atom_id res chain seq x y z
N MET A 1 -7.44 9.37 -16.25
CA MET A 1 -8.63 9.71 -17.08
C MET A 1 -9.84 8.95 -16.57
N SER A 2 -10.96 9.65 -16.38
CA SER A 2 -12.17 9.00 -15.91
C SER A 2 -12.79 8.14 -17.02
N ALA A 3 -13.33 6.97 -16.66
CA ALA A 3 -14.09 6.17 -17.61
C ALA A 3 -15.34 6.94 -18.06
N PRO A 4 -15.87 6.67 -19.28
CA PRO A 4 -17.13 7.26 -19.71
C PRO A 4 -18.24 6.98 -18.69
N GLY A 5 -18.98 8.02 -18.31
CA GLY A 5 -20.05 7.92 -17.33
C GLY A 5 -19.61 8.05 -15.87
N GLN A 6 -18.33 8.13 -15.60
CA GLN A 6 -17.83 8.43 -14.27
C GLN A 6 -17.51 9.91 -14.14
N GLU A 7 -18.13 10.54 -13.17
CA GLU A 7 -17.81 11.93 -12.83
C GLU A 7 -16.67 11.95 -11.84
N ARG A 8 -15.71 12.84 -12.06
CA ARG A 8 -14.69 13.12 -11.06
C ARG A 8 -15.32 13.96 -9.98
N HIS A 9 -15.32 13.41 -8.77
CA HIS A 9 -15.67 14.21 -7.62
C HIS A 9 -14.54 15.19 -7.31
N PRO A 10 -14.85 16.46 -7.02
CA PRO A 10 -13.83 17.36 -6.52
C PRO A 10 -13.32 16.85 -5.17
N PRO A 11 -12.08 17.16 -4.79
CA PRO A 11 -11.61 16.86 -3.45
C PRO A 11 -12.59 17.37 -2.40
N LEU A 12 -12.77 16.61 -1.31
CA LEU A 12 -13.65 17.03 -0.23
C LEU A 12 -13.18 18.36 0.34
N ALA A 13 -14.09 19.30 0.52
CA ALA A 13 -13.76 20.60 1.09
C ALA A 13 -13.12 20.49 2.48
N VAL A 14 -13.48 19.46 3.22
CA VAL A 14 -12.89 19.18 4.54
C VAL A 14 -11.39 18.85 4.46
N ALA A 15 -10.89 18.45 3.29
CA ALA A 15 -9.46 18.21 3.10
C ALA A 15 -8.67 19.52 2.99
N GLU A 16 -9.33 20.63 2.67
CA GLU A 16 -8.71 21.95 2.67
C GLU A 16 -8.58 22.45 4.11
N GLY A 17 -7.39 22.87 4.49
CA GLY A 17 -7.12 23.35 5.85
C GLY A 17 -6.85 22.25 6.87
N ILE A 18 -6.98 20.98 6.50
CA ILE A 18 -6.51 19.87 7.33
C ILE A 18 -5.00 19.74 7.16
N PRO A 19 -4.24 19.56 8.25
CA PRO A 19 -2.81 19.28 8.12
C PRO A 19 -2.56 18.07 7.23
N PRO A 20 -1.44 18.01 6.48
CA PRO A 20 -1.11 16.86 5.64
C PRO A 20 -1.22 15.55 6.41
N HIS A 21 -1.80 14.54 5.78
CA HIS A 21 -2.03 13.23 6.38
C HIS A 21 -1.76 12.14 5.35
N VAL A 22 -1.21 11.01 5.78
CA VAL A 22 -1.02 9.86 4.90
C VAL A 22 -1.85 8.69 5.42
N ILE A 23 -2.59 8.09 4.51
CA ILE A 23 -3.35 6.86 4.76
C ILE A 23 -2.55 5.70 4.19
N VAL A 24 -2.21 4.73 5.03
CA VAL A 24 -1.54 3.50 4.60
C VAL A 24 -2.56 2.36 4.63
N LEU A 25 -2.87 1.84 3.45
CA LEU A 25 -3.77 0.70 3.31
C LEU A 25 -2.94 -0.57 3.39
N MET A 26 -3.19 -1.37 4.42
CA MET A 26 -2.47 -2.62 4.67
C MET A 26 -3.35 -3.82 4.35
N GLY A 27 -2.71 -4.88 4.02
CA GLY A 27 -3.33 -6.16 3.74
C GLY A 27 -2.45 -6.94 2.79
N VAL A 28 -2.68 -8.24 2.71
CA VAL A 28 -1.95 -9.11 1.78
C VAL A 28 -2.41 -8.86 0.35
N SER A 29 -1.64 -9.36 -0.63
CA SER A 29 -2.03 -9.30 -2.04
C SER A 29 -3.41 -9.91 -2.24
N GLY A 30 -4.24 -9.26 -3.04
CA GLY A 30 -5.61 -9.71 -3.29
C GLY A 30 -6.65 -9.21 -2.29
N SER A 31 -6.27 -8.44 -1.27
CA SER A 31 -7.21 -7.90 -0.29
C SER A 31 -8.06 -6.72 -0.81
N GLY A 32 -7.69 -6.15 -1.95
CA GLY A 32 -8.42 -5.01 -2.54
C GLY A 32 -7.82 -3.65 -2.22
N LYS A 33 -6.57 -3.60 -1.75
CA LYS A 33 -5.88 -2.34 -1.42
C LYS A 33 -5.90 -1.34 -2.56
N THR A 34 -5.57 -1.78 -3.76
CA THR A 34 -5.51 -0.90 -4.93
C THR A 34 -6.85 -0.26 -5.22
N SER A 35 -7.93 -1.05 -5.20
CA SER A 35 -9.28 -0.53 -5.46
C SER A 35 -9.71 0.49 -4.44
N VAL A 36 -9.43 0.26 -3.17
CA VAL A 36 -9.75 1.22 -2.09
C VAL A 36 -8.90 2.48 -2.24
N ALA A 37 -7.61 2.32 -2.55
CA ALA A 37 -6.70 3.45 -2.75
C ALA A 37 -7.14 4.34 -3.92
N GLU A 38 -7.55 3.75 -5.03
CA GLU A 38 -8.06 4.49 -6.18
C GLU A 38 -9.32 5.27 -5.82
N GLY A 39 -10.23 4.65 -5.07
CA GLY A 39 -11.43 5.32 -4.58
C GLY A 39 -11.11 6.52 -3.69
N LEU A 40 -10.18 6.35 -2.75
CA LEU A 40 -9.73 7.45 -1.90
C LEU A 40 -9.02 8.55 -2.69
N HIS A 41 -8.18 8.17 -3.65
CA HIS A 41 -7.51 9.12 -4.53
C HIS A 41 -8.54 9.98 -5.28
N ASN A 42 -9.58 9.36 -5.82
CA ASN A 42 -10.63 10.08 -6.53
C ASN A 42 -11.43 11.02 -5.62
N LEU A 43 -11.69 10.61 -4.38
CA LEU A 43 -12.44 11.42 -3.43
C LEU A 43 -11.62 12.57 -2.84
N LEU A 44 -10.37 12.31 -2.48
CA LEU A 44 -9.53 13.26 -1.74
C LEU A 44 -8.62 14.09 -2.66
N GLY A 45 -8.32 13.60 -3.86
CA GLY A 45 -7.35 14.22 -4.74
C GLY A 45 -5.90 14.06 -4.27
N TRP A 46 -5.64 13.21 -3.30
CA TRP A 46 -4.30 12.98 -2.77
C TRP A 46 -3.48 12.05 -3.67
N PRO A 47 -2.17 12.25 -3.80
CA PRO A 47 -1.30 11.34 -4.53
C PRO A 47 -1.40 9.91 -4.00
N PHE A 48 -1.38 8.95 -4.90
CA PHE A 48 -1.43 7.53 -4.58
C PHE A 48 -0.17 6.83 -5.07
N GLN A 49 0.41 6.00 -4.21
CA GLN A 49 1.57 5.15 -4.52
C GLN A 49 1.30 3.71 -4.12
N GLU A 50 1.55 2.79 -5.04
CA GLU A 50 1.60 1.37 -4.74
C GLU A 50 2.93 1.07 -4.03
N GLY A 51 2.85 0.63 -2.76
CA GLY A 51 4.05 0.31 -1.99
C GLY A 51 4.86 -0.83 -2.60
N ASP A 52 4.18 -1.80 -3.21
CA ASP A 52 4.86 -2.93 -3.85
C ASP A 52 5.78 -2.51 -5.01
N LEU A 53 5.49 -1.38 -5.65
CA LEU A 53 6.34 -0.86 -6.73
C LEU A 53 7.64 -0.22 -6.20
N LEU A 54 7.75 -0.02 -4.91
CA LEU A 54 8.94 0.55 -4.28
C LEU A 54 9.98 -0.50 -3.88
N HIS A 55 9.69 -1.79 -4.08
CA HIS A 55 10.65 -2.83 -3.77
C HIS A 55 11.92 -2.69 -4.61
N PRO A 56 13.11 -2.83 -3.99
CA PRO A 56 14.36 -2.98 -4.73
C PRO A 56 14.30 -4.17 -5.67
N GLU A 57 15.07 -4.13 -6.75
CA GLU A 57 15.09 -5.18 -7.77
C GLU A 57 15.38 -6.56 -7.18
N ALA A 58 16.30 -6.65 -6.22
CA ALA A 58 16.61 -7.91 -5.54
C ALA A 58 15.38 -8.54 -4.88
N ASN A 59 14.50 -7.73 -4.30
CA ASN A 59 13.28 -8.20 -3.69
C ASN A 59 12.28 -8.69 -4.75
N VAL A 60 12.15 -7.95 -5.85
CA VAL A 60 11.28 -8.34 -6.96
C VAL A 60 11.71 -9.68 -7.53
N GLU A 61 13.00 -9.89 -7.71
CA GLU A 61 13.57 -11.15 -8.21
C GLU A 61 13.25 -12.32 -7.27
N LYS A 62 13.42 -12.12 -5.96
CA LYS A 62 13.07 -13.16 -4.98
C LYS A 62 11.60 -13.52 -5.02
N MET A 63 10.73 -12.53 -5.04
CA MET A 63 9.28 -12.76 -5.08
C MET A 63 8.87 -13.47 -6.37
N ALA A 64 9.42 -13.09 -7.49
CA ALA A 64 9.16 -13.75 -8.78
C ALA A 64 9.61 -15.22 -8.78
N ALA A 65 10.68 -15.54 -8.04
CA ALA A 65 11.18 -16.90 -7.88
C ALA A 65 10.43 -17.71 -6.82
N GLY A 66 9.43 -17.12 -6.15
CA GLY A 66 8.69 -17.78 -5.07
C GLY A 66 9.44 -17.83 -3.74
N ILE A 67 10.48 -17.03 -3.59
CA ILE A 67 11.29 -16.98 -2.36
C ILE A 67 10.72 -15.94 -1.41
N PRO A 68 10.32 -16.31 -0.18
CA PRO A 68 9.83 -15.33 0.80
C PRO A 68 10.90 -14.31 1.17
N LEU A 69 10.49 -13.07 1.37
CA LEU A 69 11.38 -12.01 1.83
C LEU A 69 11.61 -12.13 3.33
N THR A 70 12.88 -11.95 3.75
CA THR A 70 13.23 -11.83 5.16
C THR A 70 12.96 -10.43 5.68
N ASP A 71 13.03 -10.23 6.99
CA ASP A 71 12.95 -8.89 7.57
C ASP A 71 14.06 -7.99 7.03
N GLU A 72 15.26 -8.53 6.87
CA GLU A 72 16.40 -7.80 6.32
C GLU A 72 16.16 -7.36 4.88
N ASP A 73 15.55 -8.21 4.06
CA ASP A 73 15.18 -7.88 2.68
C ASP A 73 14.18 -6.73 2.64
N ARG A 74 13.28 -6.66 3.61
CA ARG A 74 12.22 -5.67 3.66
C ARG A 74 12.67 -4.30 4.19
N LEU A 75 13.74 -4.23 4.96
CA LEU A 75 14.19 -2.97 5.55
C LEU A 75 14.45 -1.87 4.51
N PRO A 76 15.18 -2.09 3.41
CA PRO A 76 15.37 -1.07 2.39
C PRO A 76 14.04 -0.64 1.74
N TRP A 77 13.14 -1.59 1.52
CA TRP A 77 11.82 -1.30 0.97
C TRP A 77 10.99 -0.43 1.92
N LEU A 78 10.96 -0.78 3.21
CA LEU A 78 10.26 0.01 4.21
C LEU A 78 10.83 1.42 4.33
N GLY A 79 12.15 1.57 4.17
CA GLY A 79 12.80 2.87 4.12
C GLY A 79 12.32 3.73 2.95
N LEU A 80 12.16 3.12 1.77
CA LEU A 80 11.63 3.83 0.59
C LEU A 80 10.17 4.22 0.78
N CYS A 81 9.37 3.36 1.38
CA CYS A 81 7.98 3.68 1.73
C CYS A 81 7.92 4.83 2.75
N HIS A 82 8.76 4.79 3.78
CA HIS A 82 8.86 5.85 4.77
C HIS A 82 9.22 7.18 4.13
N ASP A 83 10.19 7.18 3.23
CA ASP A 83 10.63 8.40 2.55
C ASP A 83 9.51 9.00 1.70
N TRP A 84 8.75 8.17 1.01
CA TRP A 84 7.58 8.64 0.26
C TRP A 84 6.55 9.29 1.17
N ILE A 85 6.26 8.66 2.31
CA ILE A 85 5.33 9.21 3.31
C ILE A 85 5.84 10.57 3.82
N ALA A 86 7.13 10.66 4.16
CA ALA A 86 7.73 11.88 4.66
C ALA A 86 7.65 13.02 3.64
N GLU A 87 7.88 12.72 2.37
CA GLU A 87 7.74 13.70 1.29
C GLU A 87 6.30 14.22 1.16
N ARG A 88 5.32 13.32 1.25
CA ARG A 88 3.90 13.72 1.18
C ARG A 88 3.50 14.62 2.34
N LEU A 89 4.00 14.32 3.54
CA LEU A 89 3.74 15.16 4.70
C LEU A 89 4.41 16.53 4.58
N ALA A 90 5.63 16.58 4.05
CA ALA A 90 6.37 17.82 3.86
C ALA A 90 5.74 18.72 2.79
N ASP A 91 5.24 18.14 1.70
CA ASP A 91 4.60 18.86 0.61
C ASP A 91 3.24 19.46 1.00
N GLY A 92 2.61 18.97 2.04
CA GLY A 92 1.31 19.43 2.46
C GLY A 92 0.14 18.88 1.66
N GLY A 93 0.38 17.97 0.73
CA GLY A 93 -0.66 17.42 -0.14
C GLY A 93 -1.31 16.12 0.35
N GLY A 94 -0.81 15.58 1.45
CA GLY A 94 -1.25 14.25 1.91
C GLY A 94 -0.83 13.13 0.97
N GLY A 95 -1.28 11.92 1.23
CA GLY A 95 -0.98 10.79 0.37
C GLY A 95 -1.69 9.51 0.77
N ILE A 96 -1.74 8.59 -0.16
CA ILE A 96 -2.31 7.25 0.01
C ILE A 96 -1.25 6.25 -0.43
N LEU A 97 -0.88 5.34 0.46
CA LEU A 97 0.11 4.30 0.19
C LEU A 97 -0.53 2.93 0.42
N THR A 98 -0.39 2.02 -0.54
CA THR A 98 -0.71 0.62 -0.29
C THR A 98 0.54 -0.10 0.16
N CYS A 99 0.41 -0.99 1.13
CA CYS A 99 1.57 -1.69 1.68
C CYS A 99 1.16 -3.06 2.21
N SER A 100 1.94 -4.08 1.87
CA SER A 100 1.74 -5.44 2.37
C SER A 100 2.42 -5.67 3.72
N ALA A 101 2.99 -4.66 4.34
CA ALA A 101 3.60 -4.76 5.66
C ALA A 101 2.52 -4.95 6.73
N LEU A 102 2.63 -6.02 7.51
CA LEU A 102 1.64 -6.36 8.53
C LEU A 102 2.20 -6.27 9.95
N LYS A 103 3.50 -6.50 10.14
CA LYS A 103 4.12 -6.45 11.46
C LYS A 103 4.06 -5.06 12.06
N ARG A 104 3.85 -5.01 13.38
CA ARG A 104 3.88 -3.75 14.12
C ARG A 104 5.20 -3.01 13.94
N SER A 105 6.32 -3.73 13.96
CA SER A 105 7.65 -3.14 13.75
C SER A 105 7.77 -2.45 12.37
N TYR A 106 7.15 -3.02 11.34
CA TYR A 106 7.10 -2.40 10.02
C TYR A 106 6.26 -1.12 10.02
N ARG A 107 5.10 -1.17 10.69
CA ARG A 107 4.24 0.02 10.82
C ARG A 107 4.94 1.13 11.57
N ASP A 108 5.72 0.79 12.60
CA ASP A 108 6.50 1.77 13.35
C ASP A 108 7.55 2.45 12.46
N ILE A 109 8.20 1.70 11.57
CA ILE A 109 9.13 2.26 10.59
C ILE A 109 8.42 3.22 9.64
N LEU A 110 7.28 2.80 9.09
CA LEU A 110 6.51 3.62 8.15
C LEU A 110 6.01 4.91 8.78
N ARG A 111 5.56 4.82 10.03
CA ARG A 111 5.04 5.99 10.76
C ARG A 111 6.16 6.97 11.11
N GLY A 112 7.35 6.47 11.45
CA GLY A 112 8.41 7.29 12.01
C GLY A 112 7.93 7.98 13.28
N ALA A 113 8.16 9.27 13.41
CA ALA A 113 7.72 10.06 14.55
C ALA A 113 6.40 10.80 14.30
N SER A 114 5.75 10.59 13.17
CA SER A 114 4.56 11.35 12.78
C SER A 114 3.28 10.72 13.31
N ARG A 115 2.38 11.57 13.83
CA ARG A 115 1.01 11.18 14.19
C ARG A 115 0.03 11.34 13.02
N ARG A 116 0.51 11.82 11.88
CA ARG A 116 -0.31 12.10 10.69
C ARG A 116 -0.31 10.93 9.70
N VAL A 117 -0.06 9.73 10.19
CA VAL A 117 -0.10 8.50 9.40
C VAL A 117 -1.15 7.58 10.02
N THR A 118 -2.16 7.24 9.24
CA THR A 118 -3.23 6.34 9.66
C THR A 118 -3.12 5.03 8.90
N PHE A 119 -3.13 3.92 9.61
CA PHE A 119 -3.10 2.60 9.03
C PHE A 119 -4.49 2.00 8.99
N ILE A 120 -4.89 1.52 7.82
CA ILE A 120 -6.17 0.82 7.63
C ILE A 120 -5.87 -0.58 7.12
N TYR A 121 -6.29 -1.58 7.88
CA TYR A 121 -6.09 -2.98 7.52
C TYR A 121 -7.32 -3.54 6.82
N LEU A 122 -7.12 -4.10 5.62
CA LEU A 122 -8.18 -4.75 4.86
C LEU A 122 -8.15 -6.24 5.18
N ASP A 123 -9.09 -6.68 6.01
CA ASP A 123 -9.21 -8.07 6.44
C ASP A 123 -10.14 -8.83 5.50
N VAL A 124 -9.56 -9.80 4.78
CA VAL A 124 -10.29 -10.62 3.81
C VAL A 124 -10.01 -12.09 4.11
N PRO A 125 -11.04 -12.98 4.06
CA PRO A 125 -10.83 -14.40 4.31
C PRO A 125 -9.76 -15.00 3.39
N LYS A 126 -8.92 -15.88 3.93
CA LYS A 126 -7.81 -16.52 3.21
C LYS A 126 -8.27 -17.20 1.91
N THR A 127 -9.40 -17.87 1.95
CA THR A 127 -9.94 -18.56 0.77
C THR A 127 -10.24 -17.60 -0.38
N MET A 128 -10.77 -16.42 -0.08
CA MET A 128 -11.00 -15.39 -1.09
C MET A 128 -9.67 -14.84 -1.63
N LEU A 129 -8.67 -14.66 -0.78
CA LEU A 129 -7.35 -14.18 -1.19
C LEU A 129 -6.71 -15.16 -2.17
N GLU A 130 -6.73 -16.44 -1.87
CA GLU A 130 -6.18 -17.49 -2.74
C GLU A 130 -6.86 -17.49 -4.11
N THR A 131 -8.17 -17.38 -4.14
CA THR A 131 -8.95 -17.33 -5.39
C THR A 131 -8.58 -16.10 -6.22
N ARG A 132 -8.49 -14.93 -5.58
CA ARG A 132 -8.14 -13.68 -6.26
C ARG A 132 -6.73 -13.72 -6.84
N LEU A 133 -5.75 -14.22 -6.08
CA LEU A 133 -4.37 -14.32 -6.52
C LEU A 133 -4.22 -15.28 -7.70
N ALA A 134 -4.92 -16.40 -7.69
CA ALA A 134 -4.90 -17.36 -8.77
C ALA A 134 -5.43 -16.79 -10.09
N ARG A 135 -6.31 -15.79 -10.04
CA ARG A 135 -6.89 -15.13 -11.22
C ARG A 135 -6.09 -13.95 -11.72
N ARG A 136 -5.12 -13.45 -10.96
CA ARG A 136 -4.30 -12.32 -11.37
C ARG A 136 -3.24 -12.78 -12.36
N GLN A 137 -3.22 -12.15 -13.53
CA GLN A 137 -2.19 -12.36 -14.54
C GLN A 137 -1.21 -11.20 -14.51
N GLY A 138 0.08 -11.49 -14.69
CA GLY A 138 1.13 -10.49 -14.72
C GLY A 138 1.54 -9.93 -13.36
N HIS A 139 0.95 -10.40 -12.28
CA HIS A 139 1.36 -10.03 -10.94
C HIS A 139 2.63 -10.79 -10.56
N TYR A 140 3.67 -10.08 -10.11
CA TYR A 140 4.97 -10.69 -9.85
C TYR A 140 5.04 -11.51 -8.55
N MET A 141 4.01 -11.42 -7.68
CA MET A 141 3.96 -12.19 -6.44
C MET A 141 3.12 -13.45 -6.62
N PRO A 142 3.74 -14.64 -6.64
CA PRO A 142 2.99 -15.89 -6.78
C PRO A 142 2.07 -16.16 -5.58
N PRO A 143 0.95 -16.89 -5.76
CA PRO A 143 0.09 -17.29 -4.65
C PRO A 143 0.82 -18.08 -3.55
N SER A 144 1.91 -18.76 -3.88
CA SER A 144 2.72 -19.52 -2.93
C SER A 144 3.34 -18.63 -1.82
N LEU A 145 3.43 -17.32 -2.02
CA LEU A 145 3.94 -16.39 -1.01
C LEU A 145 2.87 -15.88 -0.04
N LEU A 146 1.59 -16.18 -0.28
CA LEU A 146 0.50 -15.76 0.60
C LEU A 146 0.69 -16.20 2.06
N PRO A 147 1.08 -17.45 2.37
CA PRO A 147 1.31 -17.85 3.75
C PRO A 147 2.36 -17.01 4.47
N SER A 148 3.44 -16.62 3.79
CA SER A 148 4.47 -15.79 4.40
C SER A 148 3.97 -14.37 4.68
N GLN A 149 3.13 -13.81 3.84
CA GLN A 149 2.51 -12.50 4.08
C GLN A 149 1.56 -12.53 5.26
N LEU A 150 0.74 -13.59 5.36
CA LEU A 150 -0.21 -13.73 6.47
C LEU A 150 0.51 -13.94 7.81
N ALA A 151 1.72 -14.49 7.79
CA ALA A 151 2.53 -14.69 9.00
C ALA A 151 3.20 -13.40 9.50
N THR A 152 3.22 -12.33 8.71
CA THR A 152 3.78 -11.04 9.10
C THR A 152 2.71 -10.07 9.57
#